data_a55a6a8b8c94fe6e11513ea8ea927087
#
_entry.id   a55a6a8b8c94fe6e11513ea8ea927087
#
_cell.length_a   1.000
_cell.length_b   1.000
_cell.length_c   1.000
_cell.angle_alpha   90.00
_cell.angle_beta   90.00
_cell.angle_gamma   90.00
#
_symmetry.space_group_name_H-M   'P 1'
#
loop_
_entity.id
_entity.type
_entity.pdbx_description
1 polymer ?
#
loop_
_entity_poly.entity_id
_entity_poly.type
_entity_poly.pdbx_seq_one_letter_code
_entity_poly.pdbx_strand_id
1 'polypeptide(L)'
;MTAENKQEKHQQRQQKLKEKVDERIAAATEDKGLVLVITGNGKGKSTSGFGTVARAVGHGFSAAVVQFIKGTWDCGERNLLEHHGVPFFVMNTGFTWETQNKEADTQAAQAVWQEAKKLLADPEVNVVLLDEITYMVSYHYIDIEEVEQAISNRP
;
A
#
# COMPACT_ATOMS: atom_id res chain seq x y z
N MET A 1 4.58 -46.34 15.98
CA MET A 1 5.38 -45.53 15.05
C MET A 1 6.56 -44.95 15.84
N THR A 2 7.76 -45.34 15.48
CA THR A 2 8.98 -44.91 16.16
C THR A 2 9.25 -43.41 15.88
N ALA A 3 10.05 -42.75 16.73
CA ALA A 3 10.43 -41.36 16.55
C ALA A 3 11.15 -41.12 15.22
N GLU A 4 11.98 -42.07 14.79
CA GLU A 4 12.70 -42.07 13.50
C GLU A 4 11.72 -42.00 12.31
N ASN A 5 10.66 -42.80 12.30
CA ASN A 5 9.67 -42.81 11.22
C ASN A 5 8.89 -41.46 11.12
N LYS A 6 8.70 -40.77 12.25
CA LYS A 6 8.11 -39.41 12.24
C LYS A 6 9.05 -38.38 11.67
N GLN A 7 10.34 -38.48 11.95
CA GLN A 7 11.37 -37.57 11.46
C GLN A 7 11.58 -37.73 9.96
N GLU A 8 11.66 -38.94 9.46
CA GLU A 8 11.76 -39.21 8.02
C GLU A 8 10.55 -38.70 7.23
N LYS A 9 9.34 -38.92 7.75
CA LYS A 9 8.11 -38.37 7.13
C LYS A 9 8.10 -36.84 7.13
N HIS A 10 8.60 -36.22 8.19
CA HIS A 10 8.71 -34.75 8.26
C HIS A 10 9.70 -34.26 7.21
N GLN A 11 10.91 -34.86 7.11
CA GLN A 11 11.90 -34.49 6.10
C GLN A 11 11.38 -34.64 4.68
N GLN A 12 10.70 -35.76 4.38
CA GLN A 12 10.09 -35.97 3.05
C GLN A 12 9.04 -34.92 2.71
N ARG A 13 8.22 -34.50 3.71
CA ARG A 13 7.25 -33.42 3.50
C ARG A 13 7.92 -32.07 3.23
N GLN A 14 8.96 -31.75 3.98
CA GLN A 14 9.72 -30.50 3.80
C GLN A 14 10.42 -30.49 2.45
N GLN A 15 11.00 -31.59 2.04
CA GLN A 15 11.65 -31.72 0.73
C GLN A 15 10.64 -31.48 -0.41
N LYS A 16 9.47 -32.14 -0.38
CA LYS A 16 8.42 -31.95 -1.37
C LYS A 16 7.87 -30.51 -1.39
N LEU A 17 7.80 -29.85 -0.21
CA LEU A 17 7.36 -28.45 -0.14
C LEU A 17 8.41 -27.54 -0.79
N LYS A 18 9.72 -27.79 -0.47
CA LYS A 18 10.82 -27.05 -1.06
C LYS A 18 10.82 -27.15 -2.58
N GLU A 19 10.71 -28.35 -3.14
CA GLU A 19 10.67 -28.61 -4.58
C GLU A 19 9.54 -27.80 -5.25
N LYS A 20 8.33 -27.83 -4.68
CA LYS A 20 7.19 -27.05 -5.19
C LYS A 20 7.41 -25.53 -5.12
N VAL A 21 8.10 -25.04 -4.08
CA VAL A 21 8.42 -23.62 -3.96
C VAL A 21 9.47 -23.24 -5.00
N ASP A 22 10.51 -24.04 -5.13
CA ASP A 22 11.60 -23.82 -6.10
C ASP A 22 11.05 -23.83 -7.55
N GLU A 23 10.15 -24.77 -7.89
CA GLU A 23 9.45 -24.80 -9.17
C GLU A 23 8.63 -23.53 -9.44
N ARG A 24 7.90 -23.03 -8.42
CA ARG A 24 7.13 -21.79 -8.55
C ARG A 24 8.02 -20.56 -8.75
N ILE A 25 9.13 -20.52 -8.02
CA ILE A 25 10.12 -19.43 -8.18
C ILE A 25 10.72 -19.46 -9.58
N ALA A 26 11.10 -20.64 -10.05
CA ALA A 26 11.66 -20.80 -11.41
C ALA A 26 10.66 -20.47 -12.52
N ALA A 27 9.37 -20.70 -12.29
CA ALA A 27 8.31 -20.36 -13.24
C ALA A 27 7.90 -18.88 -13.20
N ALA A 28 8.27 -18.12 -12.14
CA ALA A 28 7.95 -16.71 -12.01
C ALA A 28 8.94 -15.85 -12.80
N THR A 29 8.73 -15.74 -14.10
CA THR A 29 9.64 -15.05 -15.04
C THR A 29 9.13 -13.68 -15.49
N GLU A 30 7.89 -13.32 -15.14
CA GLU A 30 7.30 -12.03 -15.47
C GLU A 30 7.63 -10.99 -14.41
N ASP A 31 8.25 -9.90 -14.84
CA ASP A 31 8.41 -8.69 -14.02
C ASP A 31 7.25 -7.73 -14.33
N LYS A 32 6.43 -7.44 -13.32
CA LYS A 32 5.26 -6.56 -13.46
C LYS A 32 4.89 -5.85 -12.18
N GLY A 33 4.36 -4.64 -12.32
CA GLY A 33 3.77 -3.91 -11.20
C GLY A 33 2.54 -4.61 -10.62
N LEU A 34 2.40 -4.57 -9.31
CA LEU A 34 1.29 -5.17 -8.57
C LEU A 34 0.39 -4.11 -7.95
N VAL A 35 -0.91 -4.41 -7.86
CA VAL A 35 -1.87 -3.67 -7.05
C VAL A 35 -2.21 -4.51 -5.83
N LEU A 36 -1.97 -3.96 -4.64
CA LEU A 36 -2.31 -4.58 -3.36
C LEU A 36 -3.49 -3.84 -2.75
N VAL A 37 -4.66 -4.47 -2.70
CA VAL A 37 -5.85 -3.91 -2.05
C VAL A 37 -5.97 -4.46 -0.64
N ILE A 38 -5.76 -3.59 0.36
CA ILE A 38 -5.83 -3.93 1.78
C ILE A 38 -7.14 -3.37 2.34
N THR A 39 -8.13 -4.23 2.54
CA THR A 39 -9.48 -3.85 2.95
C THR A 39 -10.03 -4.76 4.05
N GLY A 40 -11.17 -4.40 4.63
CA GLY A 40 -11.87 -5.18 5.65
C GLY A 40 -12.19 -4.38 6.92
N ASN A 41 -13.04 -4.95 7.79
CA ASN A 41 -13.54 -4.29 9.00
C ASN A 41 -12.56 -4.30 10.18
N GLY A 42 -11.49 -5.10 10.11
CA GLY A 42 -10.51 -5.25 11.17
C GLY A 42 -9.52 -4.08 11.25
N LYS A 43 -8.75 -4.05 12.34
CA LYS A 43 -7.59 -3.17 12.51
C LYS A 43 -6.38 -3.69 11.73
N GLY A 44 -5.42 -2.80 11.43
CA GLY A 44 -4.13 -3.16 10.85
C GLY A 44 -4.00 -2.89 9.35
N LYS A 45 -5.01 -2.34 8.67
CA LYS A 45 -4.94 -2.00 7.23
C LYS A 45 -3.82 -1.01 6.93
N SER A 46 -3.84 0.16 7.55
CA SER A 46 -2.78 1.17 7.39
C SER A 46 -1.42 0.63 7.85
N THR A 47 -1.37 -0.10 8.98
CA THR A 47 -0.13 -0.74 9.46
C THR A 47 0.44 -1.72 8.42
N SER A 48 -0.39 -2.49 7.73
CA SER A 48 0.05 -3.39 6.65
C SER A 48 0.57 -2.60 5.44
N GLY A 49 -0.10 -1.51 5.07
CA GLY A 49 0.34 -0.60 4.01
C GLY A 49 1.70 0.02 4.33
N PHE A 50 1.84 0.62 5.51
CA PHE A 50 3.12 1.18 5.98
C PHE A 50 4.22 0.12 6.13
N GLY A 51 3.88 -1.08 6.58
CA GLY A 51 4.80 -2.21 6.63
C GLY A 51 5.34 -2.58 5.26
N THR A 52 4.50 -2.52 4.22
CA THR A 52 4.91 -2.74 2.82
C THR A 52 5.87 -1.64 2.35
N VAL A 53 5.57 -0.36 2.64
CA VAL A 53 6.45 0.78 2.33
C VAL A 53 7.79 0.62 3.06
N ALA A 54 7.78 0.36 4.38
CA ALA A 54 8.99 0.17 5.17
C ALA A 54 9.85 -0.98 4.62
N ARG A 55 9.21 -2.08 4.21
CA ARG A 55 9.92 -3.20 3.57
C ARG A 55 10.56 -2.81 2.25
N ALA A 56 9.86 -2.07 1.40
CA ALA A 56 10.38 -1.59 0.12
C ALA A 56 11.61 -0.70 0.33
N VAL A 57 11.50 0.29 1.21
CA VAL A 57 12.60 1.20 1.56
C VAL A 57 13.78 0.44 2.16
N GLY A 58 13.54 -0.56 3.02
CA GLY A 58 14.57 -1.42 3.57
C GLY A 58 15.31 -2.26 2.52
N HIS A 59 14.72 -2.48 1.35
CA HIS A 59 15.35 -3.12 0.18
C HIS A 59 15.92 -2.11 -0.82
N GLY A 60 15.92 -0.82 -0.52
CA GLY A 60 16.46 0.23 -1.38
C GLY A 60 15.52 0.70 -2.48
N PHE A 61 14.24 0.33 -2.44
CA PHE A 61 13.24 0.82 -3.37
C PHE A 61 12.72 2.20 -2.95
N SER A 62 12.41 3.05 -3.93
CA SER A 62 11.74 4.33 -3.71
C SER A 62 10.27 4.12 -3.36
N ALA A 63 9.75 4.92 -2.44
CA ALA A 63 8.36 4.86 -2.05
C ALA A 63 7.80 6.25 -1.75
N ALA A 64 6.48 6.41 -1.91
CA ALA A 64 5.75 7.61 -1.53
C ALA A 64 4.41 7.23 -0.88
N VAL A 65 3.90 8.10 -0.01
CA VAL A 65 2.65 7.88 0.70
C VAL A 65 1.70 9.05 0.48
N VAL A 66 0.46 8.74 0.15
CA VAL A 66 -0.65 9.69 0.04
C VAL A 66 -1.70 9.31 1.08
N GLN A 67 -2.00 10.20 2.03
CA GLN A 67 -2.98 9.98 3.08
C GLN A 67 -4.18 10.91 2.91
N PHE A 68 -5.36 10.33 2.69
CA PHE A 68 -6.59 11.08 2.38
C PHE A 68 -7.41 11.46 3.61
N ILE A 69 -7.36 10.70 4.69
CA ILE A 69 -8.11 10.99 5.92
C ILE A 69 -7.18 10.84 7.12
N LYS A 70 -6.26 11.76 7.25
CA LYS A 70 -5.53 11.89 8.51
C LYS A 70 -5.27 13.37 8.73
N GLY A 71 -5.98 13.91 9.69
CA GLY A 71 -5.75 15.28 10.13
C GLY A 71 -4.32 15.52 10.62
N THR A 72 -4.15 16.55 11.36
CA THR A 72 -2.86 16.98 11.95
C THR A 72 -2.30 16.04 13.04
N TRP A 73 -2.90 14.86 13.25
CA TRP A 73 -2.49 13.94 14.30
C TRP A 73 -1.12 13.34 14.00
N ASP A 74 -0.31 13.28 15.04
CA ASP A 74 1.01 12.65 14.99
C ASP A 74 0.87 11.16 14.63
N CYS A 75 1.74 10.69 13.75
CA CYS A 75 1.74 9.31 13.23
C CYS A 75 3.17 8.78 13.26
N GLY A 76 3.41 7.82 14.16
CA GLY A 76 4.74 7.24 14.35
C GLY A 76 5.31 6.61 13.08
N GLU A 77 4.48 5.95 12.27
CA GLU A 77 4.90 5.39 11.00
C GLU A 77 5.33 6.47 10.00
N ARG A 78 4.61 7.59 9.96
CA ARG A 78 4.97 8.74 9.12
C ARG A 78 6.31 9.31 9.57
N ASN A 79 6.48 9.60 10.87
CA ASN A 79 7.71 10.17 11.41
C ASN A 79 8.92 9.30 11.08
N LEU A 80 8.78 7.98 11.20
CA LEU A 80 9.83 7.02 10.86
C LEU A 80 10.16 7.04 9.36
N LEU A 81 9.15 6.96 8.51
CA LEU A 81 9.33 6.85 7.06
C LEU A 81 9.83 8.17 6.45
N GLU A 82 9.34 9.33 6.91
CA GLU A 82 9.86 10.64 6.50
C GLU A 82 11.35 10.79 6.86
N HIS A 83 11.76 10.30 8.03
CA HIS A 83 13.17 10.27 8.42
C HIS A 83 14.04 9.44 7.45
N HIS A 84 13.45 8.44 6.82
CA HIS A 84 14.08 7.60 5.79
C HIS A 84 13.84 8.09 4.35
N GLY A 85 13.39 9.33 4.18
CA GLY A 85 13.27 9.98 2.87
C GLY A 85 12.00 9.64 2.09
N VAL A 86 10.99 9.03 2.72
CA VAL A 86 9.70 8.78 2.07
C VAL A 86 8.85 10.06 2.11
N PRO A 87 8.47 10.64 0.96
CA PRO A 87 7.59 11.79 0.92
C PRO A 87 6.16 11.41 1.30
N PHE A 88 5.51 12.28 2.09
CA PHE A 88 4.11 12.17 2.48
C PHE A 88 3.30 13.35 1.94
N PHE A 89 2.19 13.04 1.29
CA PHE A 89 1.20 13.99 0.84
C PHE A 89 -0.09 13.75 1.63
N VAL A 90 -0.47 14.71 2.45
CA VAL A 90 -1.56 14.54 3.44
C VAL A 90 -2.67 15.53 3.15
N MET A 91 -3.91 15.03 3.13
CA MET A 91 -5.10 15.88 3.12
C MET A 91 -5.28 16.53 4.49
N ASN A 92 -4.90 17.80 4.61
CA ASN A 92 -4.80 18.52 5.88
C ASN A 92 -6.13 19.14 6.38
N THR A 93 -7.28 18.65 5.94
CA THR A 93 -8.59 19.18 6.35
C THR A 93 -9.10 18.63 7.68
N GLY A 94 -8.36 17.75 8.35
CA GLY A 94 -8.85 17.04 9.52
C GLY A 94 -9.79 15.87 9.13
N PHE A 95 -10.60 15.44 10.08
CA PHE A 95 -11.61 14.43 9.78
C PHE A 95 -12.82 15.08 9.08
N THR A 96 -13.27 14.49 7.99
CA THR A 96 -14.38 15.00 7.18
C THR A 96 -15.70 15.15 7.95
N TRP A 97 -15.88 14.42 9.05
CA TRP A 97 -17.00 14.56 9.96
C TRP A 97 -16.89 15.77 10.90
N GLU A 98 -15.71 16.41 11.01
CA GLU A 98 -15.50 17.63 11.81
C GLU A 98 -15.64 18.89 10.97
N THR A 99 -15.23 18.88 9.71
CA THR A 99 -15.21 20.05 8.84
C THR A 99 -16.61 20.51 8.42
N GLN A 100 -17.57 19.58 8.27
CA GLN A 100 -18.95 19.84 7.81
C GLN A 100 -19.04 20.72 6.54
N ASN A 101 -17.94 20.81 5.77
CA ASN A 101 -17.82 21.59 4.55
C ASN A 101 -17.39 20.68 3.39
N LYS A 102 -18.38 20.09 2.71
CA LYS A 102 -18.17 19.15 1.62
C LYS A 102 -17.34 19.74 0.48
N GLU A 103 -17.50 21.02 0.17
CA GLU A 103 -16.80 21.67 -0.93
C GLU A 103 -15.29 21.80 -0.62
N ALA A 104 -14.95 22.26 0.59
CA ALA A 104 -13.56 22.35 1.06
C ALA A 104 -12.91 20.97 1.11
N ASP A 105 -13.61 19.95 1.60
CA ASP A 105 -13.12 18.57 1.65
C ASP A 105 -12.87 18.00 0.25
N THR A 106 -13.79 18.26 -0.68
CA THR A 106 -13.63 17.85 -2.08
C THR A 106 -12.41 18.50 -2.72
N GLN A 107 -12.22 19.82 -2.52
CA GLN A 107 -11.06 20.53 -3.06
C GLN A 107 -9.75 20.01 -2.49
N ALA A 108 -9.69 19.74 -1.18
CA ALA A 108 -8.51 19.17 -0.54
C ALA A 108 -8.22 17.75 -1.00
N ALA A 109 -9.25 16.90 -1.14
CA ALA A 109 -9.10 15.55 -1.67
C ALA A 109 -8.59 15.58 -3.12
N GLN A 110 -9.14 16.45 -3.96
CA GLN A 110 -8.69 16.62 -5.34
C GLN A 110 -7.24 17.11 -5.42
N ALA A 111 -6.84 18.06 -4.57
CA ALA A 111 -5.46 18.55 -4.55
C ALA A 111 -4.46 17.42 -4.25
N VAL A 112 -4.74 16.63 -3.22
CA VAL A 112 -3.88 15.49 -2.86
C VAL A 112 -3.94 14.37 -3.91
N TRP A 113 -5.09 14.18 -4.55
CA TRP A 113 -5.23 13.23 -5.66
C TRP A 113 -4.39 13.61 -6.88
N GLN A 114 -4.21 14.90 -7.19
CA GLN A 114 -3.31 15.31 -8.27
C GLN A 114 -1.86 14.90 -7.97
N GLU A 115 -1.40 15.01 -6.72
CA GLU A 115 -0.07 14.52 -6.34
C GLU A 115 0.01 12.99 -6.45
N ALA A 116 -1.04 12.26 -6.02
CA ALA A 116 -1.11 10.81 -6.19
C ALA A 116 -0.96 10.39 -7.66
N LYS A 117 -1.63 11.08 -8.59
CA LYS A 117 -1.52 10.80 -10.02
C LYS A 117 -0.11 11.00 -10.57
N LYS A 118 0.59 12.04 -10.12
CA LYS A 118 1.98 12.28 -10.51
C LYS A 118 2.89 11.13 -10.05
N LEU A 119 2.73 10.70 -8.79
CA LEU A 119 3.48 9.59 -8.22
C LEU A 119 3.20 8.26 -8.92
N LEU A 120 1.93 8.00 -9.25
CA LEU A 120 1.53 6.78 -9.97
C LEU A 120 2.08 6.73 -11.41
N ALA A 121 2.29 7.89 -12.02
CA ALA A 121 2.82 8.00 -13.38
C ALA A 121 4.36 8.07 -13.43
N ASP A 122 5.04 8.20 -12.29
CA ASP A 122 6.49 8.35 -12.20
C ASP A 122 7.17 6.97 -12.18
N PRO A 123 7.93 6.59 -13.21
CA PRO A 123 8.64 5.31 -13.24
C PRO A 123 9.76 5.17 -12.20
N GLU A 124 10.21 6.28 -11.59
CA GLU A 124 11.23 6.25 -10.54
C GLU A 124 10.63 5.93 -9.16
N VAL A 125 9.30 5.93 -9.02
CA VAL A 125 8.61 5.60 -7.76
C VAL A 125 8.15 4.14 -7.80
N ASN A 126 8.84 3.28 -7.07
CA ASN A 126 8.54 1.84 -7.07
C ASN A 126 7.29 1.46 -6.27
N VAL A 127 6.97 2.21 -5.20
CA VAL A 127 5.81 1.92 -4.34
C VAL A 127 5.05 3.20 -4.02
N VAL A 128 3.76 3.23 -4.33
CA VAL A 128 2.84 4.30 -3.92
C VAL A 128 1.78 3.72 -2.99
N LEU A 129 1.72 4.20 -1.76
CA LEU A 129 0.66 3.89 -0.81
C LEU A 129 -0.43 4.96 -0.87
N LEU A 130 -1.66 4.57 -1.21
CA LEU A 130 -2.86 5.41 -1.15
C LEU A 130 -3.66 5.01 0.11
N ASP A 131 -3.36 5.65 1.25
CA ASP A 131 -4.01 5.34 2.53
C ASP A 131 -5.39 6.01 2.60
N GLU A 132 -6.45 5.22 2.81
CA GLU A 132 -7.85 5.63 2.91
C GLU A 132 -8.48 6.21 1.62
N ILE A 133 -7.94 5.90 0.44
CA ILE A 133 -8.51 6.35 -0.86
C ILE A 133 -9.96 5.92 -1.03
N THR A 134 -10.35 4.77 -0.49
CA THR A 134 -11.71 4.23 -0.62
C THR A 134 -12.78 5.14 0.00
N TYR A 135 -12.45 5.91 1.02
CA TYR A 135 -13.37 6.91 1.57
C TYR A 135 -13.60 8.07 0.60
N MET A 136 -12.59 8.48 -0.14
CA MET A 136 -12.71 9.56 -1.13
C MET A 136 -13.68 9.17 -2.24
N VAL A 137 -13.62 7.92 -2.68
CA VAL A 137 -14.56 7.35 -3.64
C VAL A 137 -15.96 7.22 -3.02
N SER A 138 -16.08 6.70 -1.80
CA SER A 138 -17.37 6.50 -1.13
C SER A 138 -18.09 7.82 -0.82
N TYR A 139 -17.35 8.88 -0.57
CA TYR A 139 -17.91 10.23 -0.34
C TYR A 139 -18.12 11.03 -1.62
N HIS A 140 -17.79 10.46 -2.78
CA HIS A 140 -17.84 11.10 -4.10
C HIS A 140 -16.97 12.38 -4.18
N TYR A 141 -15.81 12.39 -3.53
CA TYR A 141 -14.82 13.44 -3.66
C TYR A 141 -13.86 13.18 -4.83
N ILE A 142 -13.65 11.89 -5.15
CA ILE A 142 -12.85 11.41 -6.29
C ILE A 142 -13.68 10.35 -7.02
N ASP A 143 -13.66 10.42 -8.35
CA ASP A 143 -14.35 9.44 -9.18
C ASP A 143 -13.58 8.11 -9.20
N ILE A 144 -14.29 6.99 -9.07
CA ILE A 144 -13.71 5.65 -9.11
C ILE A 144 -13.05 5.36 -10.47
N GLU A 145 -13.67 5.80 -11.56
CA GLU A 145 -13.13 5.59 -12.91
C GLU A 145 -11.79 6.29 -13.08
N GLU A 146 -11.62 7.49 -12.50
CA GLU A 146 -10.34 8.21 -12.50
C GLU A 146 -9.25 7.47 -11.70
N VAL A 147 -9.61 6.86 -10.57
CA VAL A 147 -8.69 6.05 -9.76
C VAL A 147 -8.26 4.80 -10.52
N GLU A 148 -9.21 4.08 -11.12
CA GLU A 148 -8.93 2.87 -11.90
C GLU A 148 -8.05 3.17 -13.11
N GLN A 149 -8.30 4.26 -13.82
CA GLN A 149 -7.48 4.70 -14.95
C GLN A 149 -6.05 5.05 -14.53
N ALA A 150 -5.89 5.81 -13.44
CA ALA A 150 -4.57 6.19 -12.94
C ALA A 150 -3.74 4.94 -12.52
N ILE A 151 -4.38 3.97 -11.85
CA ILE A 151 -3.74 2.72 -11.45
C ILE A 151 -3.41 1.84 -12.67
N SER A 152 -4.28 1.78 -13.67
CA SER A 152 -4.10 0.94 -14.85
C SER A 152 -3.04 1.47 -15.81
N ASN A 153 -2.86 2.79 -15.86
CA ASN A 153 -1.92 3.47 -16.76
C ASN A 153 -0.53 3.70 -16.14
N ARG A 154 -0.27 3.18 -14.92
CA ARG A 154 1.06 3.29 -14.32
C ARG A 154 2.11 2.50 -15.12
N PRO A 155 3.40 2.88 -15.03
CA PRO A 155 4.51 2.17 -15.66
C PRO A 155 4.60 0.71 -15.29
#